data_ed2a9efb9e31d2287c4845cfafba7770
#
_entry.id   ed2a9efb9e31d2287c4845cfafba7770
#
_cell.length_a   1.000
_cell.length_b   1.000
_cell.length_c   1.000
_cell.angle_alpha   90.00
_cell.angle_beta   90.00
_cell.angle_gamma   90.00
#
_symmetry.space_group_name_H-M   'P 1'
#
loop_
_entity.id
_entity.type
_entity.pdbx_description
1 polymer ?
#
loop_
_entity_poly.entity_id
_entity_poly.type
_entity_poly.pdbx_seq_one_letter_code
_entity_poly.pdbx_strand_id
1 'polypeptide(L)'
;MELVKRGALIVYAKEKMLNWVNCLDDFANEPLNIEEINAEPTVFLIPEYEDEENAFLYIEENKNIIFKNLLYEWNEHEEIKLDFSKENFYDWFDFLPTPIVNDLVNTNIIKETI
;
A
#
# COMPACT_ATOMS: atom_id res chain seq x y z
N MET A 1 -18.75 -11.29 -15.31
CA MET A 1 -17.37 -10.98 -14.86
C MET A 1 -16.65 -10.23 -15.96
N GLU A 2 -16.01 -9.14 -15.61
CA GLU A 2 -15.30 -8.30 -16.57
C GLU A 2 -13.83 -8.16 -16.15
N LEU A 3 -12.96 -8.17 -17.16
CA LEU A 3 -11.54 -7.87 -16.94
C LEU A 3 -11.35 -6.37 -16.77
N VAL A 4 -10.77 -5.96 -15.68
CA VAL A 4 -10.43 -4.55 -15.43
C VAL A 4 -9.10 -4.23 -16.12
N LYS A 5 -9.08 -3.14 -16.90
CA LYS A 5 -7.85 -2.70 -17.61
C LYS A 5 -6.93 -1.94 -16.68
N ARG A 6 -6.53 -2.59 -15.61
CA ARG A 6 -5.54 -2.14 -14.62
C ARG A 6 -4.76 -3.34 -14.14
N GLY A 7 -3.55 -3.11 -13.69
CA GLY A 7 -2.87 -4.03 -12.81
C GLY A 7 -3.25 -3.74 -11.37
N ALA A 8 -2.90 -4.63 -10.47
CA ALA A 8 -3.06 -4.42 -9.04
C ALA A 8 -1.72 -4.60 -8.35
N LEU A 9 -1.54 -3.86 -7.27
CA LEU A 9 -0.38 -3.93 -6.40
C LEU A 9 -0.87 -4.22 -4.99
N ILE A 10 -0.51 -5.40 -4.46
CA ILE A 10 -0.81 -5.76 -3.08
C ILE A 10 0.41 -5.43 -2.23
N VAL A 11 0.21 -4.69 -1.14
CA VAL A 11 1.31 -4.21 -0.30
C VAL A 11 1.20 -4.79 1.10
N TYR A 12 2.30 -5.32 1.59
CA TYR A 12 2.43 -5.89 2.92
C TYR A 12 3.46 -5.12 3.73
N ALA A 13 3.17 -4.91 5.02
CA ALA A 13 4.09 -4.25 5.94
C ALA A 13 5.23 -5.18 6.34
N LYS A 14 6.44 -4.63 6.39
CA LYS A 14 7.63 -5.25 6.98
C LYS A 14 7.83 -4.71 8.39
N GLU A 15 8.88 -5.16 9.04
CA GLU A 15 9.18 -4.85 10.45
C GLU A 15 9.28 -3.34 10.72
N LYS A 16 9.89 -2.58 9.84
CA LYS A 16 10.03 -1.12 10.03
C LYS A 16 8.67 -0.43 10.10
N MET A 17 7.73 -0.81 9.22
CA MET A 17 6.37 -0.28 9.26
C MET A 17 5.66 -0.69 10.55
N LEU A 18 5.77 -1.96 10.94
CA LEU A 18 5.20 -2.47 12.17
C LEU A 18 5.69 -1.68 13.39
N ASN A 19 6.99 -1.46 13.49
CA ASN A 19 7.59 -0.71 14.58
C ASN A 19 7.10 0.75 14.61
N TRP A 20 6.98 1.37 13.45
CA TRP A 20 6.48 2.73 13.35
C TRP A 20 5.03 2.83 13.82
N VAL A 21 4.15 1.90 13.39
CA VAL A 21 2.74 1.84 13.81
C VAL A 21 2.65 1.65 15.33
N ASN A 22 3.44 0.75 15.88
CA ASN A 22 3.41 0.44 17.32
C ASN A 22 3.97 1.57 18.20
N CYS A 23 4.64 2.55 17.60
CA CYS A 23 5.04 3.77 18.30
C CYS A 23 3.96 4.85 18.30
N LEU A 24 2.88 4.68 17.56
CA LEU A 24 1.75 5.61 17.57
C LEU A 24 0.96 5.46 18.88
N ASP A 25 0.39 6.54 19.38
CA ASP A 25 -0.34 6.56 20.65
C ASP A 25 -1.45 5.53 20.71
N ASP A 26 -2.17 5.31 19.61
CA ASP A 26 -3.28 4.37 19.54
C ASP A 26 -2.88 2.91 19.74
N PHE A 27 -1.61 2.56 19.49
CA PHE A 27 -1.10 1.20 19.53
C PHE A 27 -0.02 0.96 20.59
N ALA A 28 0.42 2.00 21.30
CA ALA A 28 1.50 1.90 22.27
C ALA A 28 1.19 0.93 23.42
N ASN A 29 -0.07 0.84 23.85
CA ASN A 29 -0.51 -0.05 24.93
C ASN A 29 -0.94 -1.43 24.46
N GLU A 30 -1.36 -1.56 23.21
CA GLU A 30 -1.76 -2.81 22.59
C GLU A 30 -1.09 -2.93 21.22
N PRO A 31 0.21 -3.25 21.18
CA PRO A 31 0.94 -3.33 19.92
C PRO A 31 0.45 -4.48 19.05
N LEU A 32 0.48 -4.27 17.74
CA LEU A 32 0.16 -5.28 16.73
C LEU A 32 1.37 -6.17 16.48
N ASN A 33 1.11 -7.40 16.02
CA ASN A 33 2.13 -8.26 15.44
C ASN A 33 2.09 -8.18 13.90
N ILE A 34 3.04 -8.82 13.23
CA ILE A 34 3.15 -8.76 11.77
C ILE A 34 1.95 -9.38 11.05
N GLU A 35 1.32 -10.39 11.63
CA GLU A 35 0.14 -11.03 11.07
C GLU A 35 -1.08 -10.11 11.16
N GLU A 36 -1.23 -9.43 12.29
CA GLU A 36 -2.33 -8.50 12.52
C GLU A 36 -2.26 -7.28 11.61
N ILE A 37 -1.09 -6.68 11.45
CA ILE A 37 -0.93 -5.51 10.58
C ILE A 37 -1.19 -5.86 9.11
N ASN A 38 -0.95 -7.09 8.70
CA ASN A 38 -1.12 -7.57 7.33
C ASN A 38 -2.43 -8.33 7.10
N ALA A 39 -3.33 -8.36 8.09
CA ALA A 39 -4.62 -9.06 7.97
C ALA A 39 -5.49 -8.49 6.84
N GLU A 40 -5.41 -7.18 6.62
CA GLU A 40 -6.13 -6.48 5.55
C GLU A 40 -5.14 -5.66 4.73
N PRO A 41 -4.41 -6.30 3.80
CA PRO A 41 -3.40 -5.60 3.00
C PRO A 41 -4.05 -4.59 2.05
N THR A 42 -3.36 -3.48 1.81
CA THR A 42 -3.82 -2.45 0.88
C THR A 42 -3.57 -2.90 -0.56
N VAL A 43 -4.54 -2.64 -1.42
CA VAL A 43 -4.42 -2.87 -2.87
C VAL A 43 -4.48 -1.54 -3.58
N PHE A 44 -3.48 -1.26 -4.42
CA PHE A 44 -3.49 -0.12 -5.33
C PHE A 44 -3.79 -0.62 -6.74
N LEU A 45 -4.65 0.08 -7.47
CA LEU A 45 -4.75 -0.15 -8.90
C LEU A 45 -3.67 0.66 -9.60
N ILE A 46 -2.93 0.00 -10.47
CA ILE A 46 -1.83 0.59 -11.23
C ILE A 46 -2.13 0.47 -12.72
N PRO A 47 -1.39 1.17 -13.59
CA PRO A 47 -1.60 1.01 -15.03
C PRO A 47 -1.49 -0.44 -15.47
N GLU A 48 -2.25 -0.79 -16.48
CA GLU A 48 -2.16 -2.09 -17.15
C GLU A 48 -0.73 -2.35 -17.62
N TYR A 49 -0.24 -3.57 -17.45
CA TYR A 49 1.13 -3.93 -17.87
C TYR A 49 1.19 -5.38 -18.35
N GLU A 50 2.10 -5.67 -19.25
CA GLU A 50 2.39 -7.02 -19.72
C GLU A 50 3.72 -7.54 -19.13
N ASP A 51 4.69 -6.64 -19.01
CA ASP A 51 6.02 -6.95 -18.48
C ASP A 51 6.12 -6.46 -17.04
N GLU A 52 6.46 -7.35 -16.13
CA GLU A 52 6.59 -7.06 -14.69
C GLU A 52 7.58 -5.91 -14.41
N GLU A 53 8.60 -5.74 -15.25
CA GLU A 53 9.54 -4.64 -15.15
C GLU A 53 8.83 -3.28 -15.21
N ASN A 54 7.80 -3.15 -16.05
CA ASN A 54 7.02 -1.93 -16.17
C ASN A 54 6.24 -1.63 -14.89
N ALA A 55 5.75 -2.66 -14.20
CA ALA A 55 5.10 -2.50 -12.90
C ALA A 55 6.09 -1.97 -11.86
N PHE A 56 7.30 -2.51 -11.80
CA PHE A 56 8.34 -2.06 -10.88
C PHE A 56 8.81 -0.64 -11.15
N LEU A 57 8.92 -0.24 -12.42
CA LEU A 57 9.25 1.13 -12.78
C LEU A 57 8.17 2.11 -12.31
N TYR A 58 6.91 1.74 -12.49
CA TYR A 58 5.78 2.56 -12.02
C TYR A 58 5.80 2.72 -10.49
N ILE A 59 6.06 1.65 -9.77
CA ILE A 59 6.18 1.68 -8.31
C ILE A 59 7.31 2.61 -7.89
N GLU A 60 8.47 2.51 -8.53
CA GLU A 60 9.64 3.35 -8.22
C GLU A 60 9.34 4.83 -8.45
N GLU A 61 8.65 5.17 -9.53
CA GLU A 61 8.27 6.54 -9.85
C GLU A 61 7.25 7.12 -8.87
N ASN A 62 6.44 6.26 -8.23
CA ASN A 62 5.33 6.68 -7.37
C ASN A 62 5.52 6.27 -5.91
N LYS A 63 6.69 5.79 -5.53
CA LYS A 63 6.94 5.23 -4.20
C LYS A 63 6.64 6.20 -3.05
N ASN A 64 6.90 7.48 -3.22
CA ASN A 64 6.65 8.47 -2.17
C ASN A 64 5.15 8.68 -1.92
N ILE A 65 4.35 8.69 -2.99
CA ILE A 65 2.89 8.80 -2.88
C ILE A 65 2.32 7.55 -2.21
N ILE A 66 2.79 6.38 -2.64
CA ILE A 66 2.37 5.09 -2.08
C ILE A 66 2.73 5.03 -0.60
N PHE A 67 3.96 5.39 -0.25
CA PHE A 67 4.45 5.39 1.12
C PHE A 67 3.60 6.29 2.03
N LYS A 68 3.33 7.52 1.60
CA LYS A 68 2.49 8.45 2.35
C LYS A 68 1.09 7.90 2.58
N ASN A 69 0.47 7.35 1.54
CA ASN A 69 -0.87 6.76 1.67
C ASN A 69 -0.91 5.63 2.69
N LEU A 70 0.10 4.76 2.67
CA LEU A 70 0.19 3.65 3.61
C LEU A 70 0.36 4.12 5.05
N LEU A 71 1.14 5.19 5.27
CA LEU A 71 1.29 5.77 6.60
C LEU A 71 -0.01 6.43 7.08
N TYR A 72 -0.71 7.15 6.21
CA TYR A 72 -1.99 7.81 6.54
C TYR A 72 -3.08 6.81 6.93
N GLU A 73 -3.06 5.60 6.44
CA GLU A 73 -4.03 4.57 6.83
C GLU A 73 -4.00 4.29 8.34
N TRP A 74 -2.84 4.47 8.97
CA TRP A 74 -2.65 4.21 10.39
C TRP A 74 -2.62 5.48 11.25
N ASN A 75 -2.39 6.63 10.65
CA ASN A 75 -2.20 7.89 11.36
C ASN A 75 -2.80 9.07 10.59
N GLU A 76 -4.10 9.02 10.34
CA GLU A 76 -4.80 10.03 9.54
C GLU A 76 -5.00 11.38 10.25
N HIS A 77 -4.90 11.41 11.58
CA HIS A 77 -5.18 12.60 12.39
C HIS A 77 -3.93 13.38 12.81
N GLU A 78 -2.75 12.85 12.59
CA GLU A 78 -1.49 13.48 13.00
C GLU A 78 -0.60 13.78 11.80
N GLU A 79 0.26 14.78 11.94
CA GLU A 79 1.28 15.07 10.95
C GLU A 79 2.32 13.94 10.93
N ILE A 80 2.62 13.43 9.74
CA ILE A 80 3.63 12.40 9.58
C ILE A 80 5.00 13.06 9.59
N LYS A 81 5.78 12.80 10.65
CA LYS A 81 7.12 13.33 10.84
C LYS A 81 8.16 12.32 10.37
N LEU A 82 8.24 12.11 9.08
CA LEU A 82 9.20 11.19 8.47
C LEU A 82 9.86 11.89 7.29
N ASP A 83 11.19 11.82 7.25
CA ASP A 83 11.97 12.31 6.11
C ASP A 83 12.09 11.19 5.08
N PHE A 84 11.21 11.23 4.07
CA PHE A 84 11.16 10.21 3.03
C PHE A 84 12.46 10.12 2.20
N SER A 85 13.27 11.19 2.18
CA SER A 85 14.55 11.17 1.46
C SER A 85 15.59 10.28 2.14
N LYS A 86 15.41 10.00 3.43
CA LYS A 86 16.32 9.17 4.24
C LYS A 86 15.81 7.74 4.40
N GLU A 87 14.59 7.46 3.99
CA GLU A 87 13.95 6.15 4.14
C GLU A 87 13.90 5.42 2.81
N ASN A 88 14.18 4.12 2.86
CA ASN A 88 14.03 3.25 1.71
C ASN A 88 12.67 2.56 1.78
N PHE A 89 11.78 2.90 0.85
CA PHE A 89 10.45 2.31 0.75
C PHE A 89 10.47 0.77 0.85
N TYR A 90 11.43 0.14 0.20
CA TYR A 90 11.54 -1.33 0.13
C TYR A 90 12.00 -1.98 1.44
N ASP A 91 12.49 -1.21 2.39
CA ASP A 91 12.78 -1.70 3.74
C ASP A 91 11.52 -1.73 4.62
N TRP A 92 10.49 -0.96 4.23
CA TRP A 92 9.24 -0.82 4.97
C TRP A 92 8.14 -1.75 4.47
N PHE A 93 8.15 -2.08 3.17
CA PHE A 93 7.08 -2.81 2.53
C PHE A 93 7.58 -3.86 1.54
N ASP A 94 6.87 -5.00 1.52
CA ASP A 94 6.88 -5.95 0.43
C ASP A 94 5.67 -5.69 -0.45
N PHE A 95 5.76 -5.99 -1.73
CA PHE A 95 4.65 -5.80 -2.65
C PHE A 95 4.60 -6.91 -3.69
N LEU A 96 3.38 -7.22 -4.11
CA LEU A 96 3.08 -8.23 -5.09
C LEU A 96 2.26 -7.60 -6.21
N PRO A 97 2.85 -7.34 -7.39
CA PRO A 97 2.08 -6.88 -8.55
C PRO A 97 1.38 -8.06 -9.23
N THR A 98 0.21 -7.81 -9.77
CA THR A 98 -0.50 -8.74 -10.65
C THR A 98 -1.11 -7.99 -11.83
N PRO A 99 -0.98 -8.51 -13.07
CA PRO A 99 -1.56 -7.86 -14.23
C PRO A 99 -3.03 -8.19 -14.46
N ILE A 100 -3.58 -9.15 -13.69
CA ILE A 100 -4.92 -9.69 -13.94
C ILE A 100 -5.86 -9.24 -12.81
N VAL A 101 -6.84 -8.41 -13.18
CA VAL A 101 -7.86 -7.91 -12.26
C VAL A 101 -9.22 -8.13 -12.88
N ASN A 102 -10.08 -8.90 -12.21
CA ASN A 102 -11.43 -9.20 -12.65
C ASN A 102 -12.45 -8.56 -11.72
N ASP A 103 -13.52 -8.02 -12.30
CA ASP A 103 -14.63 -7.47 -11.54
C ASP A 103 -15.82 -8.44 -11.60
N LEU A 104 -16.23 -8.95 -10.45
CA LEU A 104 -17.40 -9.82 -10.31
C LEU A 104 -18.73 -9.07 -10.21
N VAL A 105 -18.64 -7.79 -9.88
CA VAL A 105 -19.82 -6.94 -9.66
C VAL A 105 -20.27 -6.33 -10.98
N ASN A 106 -21.58 -6.31 -11.22
CA ASN A 106 -22.15 -5.81 -12.48
C ASN A 106 -22.34 -4.28 -12.52
N THR A 107 -21.92 -3.57 -11.50
CA THR A 107 -21.99 -2.10 -11.47
C THR A 107 -20.60 -1.51 -11.71
N ASN A 108 -20.58 -0.26 -12.15
CA ASN A 108 -19.31 0.45 -12.35
C ASN A 108 -18.56 0.62 -11.02
N ILE A 109 -17.23 0.58 -11.10
CA ILE A 109 -16.39 0.88 -9.95
C ILE A 109 -16.56 2.37 -9.61
N ILE A 110 -16.88 2.63 -8.34
CA ILE A 110 -17.06 4.00 -7.84
C ILE A 110 -15.76 4.40 -7.14
N LYS A 111 -15.27 5.60 -7.49
CA LYS A 111 -14.07 6.16 -6.87
C LYS A 111 -14.46 7.31 -5.95
N GLU A 112 -13.79 7.37 -4.81
CA GLU A 112 -13.98 8.41 -3.81
C GLU A 112 -12.63 9.09 -3.57
N THR A 113 -12.62 10.43 -3.60
CA THR A 113 -11.41 11.20 -3.31
C THR A 113 -11.22 11.30 -1.80
N ILE A 114 -10.05 10.92 -1.34
CA ILE A 114 -9.67 10.93 0.07
C ILE A 114 -8.67 12.04 0.36
#